data_dfdba6db683fbe32c9c4c02e825f9051
#
_entry.id   dfdba6db683fbe32c9c4c02e825f9051
#
_cell.length_a   1.000
_cell.length_b   1.000
_cell.length_c   1.000
_cell.angle_alpha   90.00
_cell.angle_beta   90.00
_cell.angle_gamma   90.00
#
_symmetry.space_group_name_H-M   'P 1'
#
loop_
_entity.id
_entity.type
_entity.pdbx_description
1 polymer ?
#
loop_
_entity_poly.entity_id
_entity_poly.type
_entity_poly.pdbx_seq_one_letter_code
_entity_poly.pdbx_strand_id
1 'polypeptide(L)'
;MIVILNDNDMSIAKPVGAMRTYLAKLFTGKIYFSLRETLKLITSAFSKRFSAKAGKAEDFLRSAVTGGTLFSSLGFYYAGPIDGHDLNDLIPILKNARDSKHEGPIMIHIKTQKGKGYSYAEKATDNYHGVSKFNVETGEQIKSISNLPAYTKVFANTLVKHAQKDSKIVGITAAMPGGTGMDIFGKEFPKRMFDVGIAE
;
A
#
# COMPACT_ATOMS: atom_id res chain seq x y z
N MET A 1 3.02 15.52 18.82
CA MET A 1 2.24 14.33 18.35
C MET A 1 3.12 13.50 17.40
N ILE A 2 3.17 12.16 17.59
CA ILE A 2 3.89 11.26 16.70
C ILE A 2 2.86 10.35 16.03
N VAL A 3 2.90 10.26 14.71
CA VAL A 3 2.06 9.37 13.89
C VAL A 3 2.98 8.37 13.20
N ILE A 4 2.66 7.09 13.27
CA ILE A 4 3.42 6.02 12.62
C ILE A 4 2.56 5.47 11.48
N LEU A 5 3.05 5.62 10.25
CA LEU A 5 2.47 5.02 9.07
C LEU A 5 3.17 3.68 8.81
N ASN A 6 2.45 2.58 9.06
CA ASN A 6 2.92 1.25 8.71
C ASN A 6 2.47 0.90 7.28
N ASP A 7 3.33 1.16 6.31
CA ASP A 7 3.10 0.89 4.91
C ASP A 7 3.64 -0.51 4.55
N ASN A 8 2.75 -1.43 4.25
CA ASN A 8 3.11 -2.79 3.82
C ASN A 8 2.82 -3.03 2.33
N ASP A 9 2.57 -1.96 1.57
CA ASP A 9 2.30 -2.00 0.12
C ASP A 9 1.12 -2.91 -0.27
N MET A 10 0.28 -3.28 0.71
CA MET A 10 -0.90 -4.13 0.54
C MET A 10 -2.16 -3.42 1.04
N SER A 11 -3.15 -3.38 0.17
CA SER A 11 -4.55 -3.28 0.53
C SER A 11 -5.12 -4.71 0.72
N ILE A 12 -6.43 -4.90 0.72
CA ILE A 12 -7.08 -6.22 0.77
C ILE A 12 -6.66 -7.09 -0.43
N ALA A 13 -6.32 -6.44 -1.56
CA ALA A 13 -5.70 -7.04 -2.74
C ALA A 13 -4.60 -6.14 -3.27
N LYS A 14 -3.80 -6.65 -4.23
CA LYS A 14 -2.79 -5.82 -4.92
C LYS A 14 -3.49 -4.62 -5.55
N PRO A 15 -2.97 -3.39 -5.33
CA PRO A 15 -3.60 -2.18 -5.86
C PRO A 15 -3.68 -2.28 -7.39
N VAL A 16 -4.88 -2.15 -7.91
CA VAL A 16 -5.18 -2.09 -9.35
C VAL A 16 -5.75 -0.72 -9.69
N GLY A 17 -5.47 -0.23 -10.88
CA GLY A 17 -6.10 0.99 -11.36
C GLY A 17 -5.16 1.96 -12.08
N ALA A 18 -5.75 2.78 -12.93
CA ALA A 18 -5.04 3.74 -13.78
C ALA A 18 -4.35 4.86 -12.97
N MET A 19 -4.89 5.25 -11.83
CA MET A 19 -4.36 6.31 -10.98
C MET A 19 -2.97 5.94 -10.43
N ARG A 20 -2.80 4.70 -9.93
CA ARG A 20 -1.49 4.22 -9.46
C ARG A 20 -0.47 4.22 -10.60
N THR A 21 -0.86 3.70 -11.76
CA THR A 21 0.01 3.67 -12.95
C THR A 21 0.35 5.08 -13.42
N TYR A 22 -0.61 6.01 -13.37
CA TYR A 22 -0.38 7.40 -13.71
C TYR A 22 0.58 8.07 -12.72
N LEU A 23 0.35 7.93 -11.41
CA LEU A 23 1.24 8.48 -10.39
C LEU A 23 2.64 7.86 -10.47
N ALA A 24 2.74 6.53 -10.64
CA ALA A 24 4.03 5.86 -10.85
C ALA A 24 4.76 6.41 -12.07
N LYS A 25 4.08 6.60 -13.20
CA LYS A 25 4.65 7.21 -14.41
C LYS A 25 5.08 8.67 -14.19
N LEU A 26 4.30 9.43 -13.43
CA LEU A 26 4.62 10.83 -13.09
C LEU A 26 5.92 10.90 -12.28
N PHE A 27 6.06 10.05 -11.25
CA PHE A 27 7.22 10.02 -10.36
C PHE A 27 8.44 9.30 -10.94
N THR A 28 8.27 8.45 -11.95
CA THR A 28 9.38 7.78 -12.66
C THR A 28 9.73 8.44 -14.00
N GLY A 29 9.01 9.50 -14.38
CA GLY A 29 9.24 10.21 -15.63
C GLY A 29 10.61 10.88 -15.69
N LYS A 30 11.20 10.95 -16.90
CA LYS A 30 12.50 11.61 -17.15
C LYS A 30 12.55 13.06 -16.61
N ILE A 31 11.41 13.76 -16.66
CA ILE A 31 11.26 15.13 -16.16
C ILE A 31 11.47 15.19 -14.64
N TYR A 32 10.95 14.22 -13.89
CA TYR A 32 11.14 14.15 -12.44
C TYR A 32 12.60 13.89 -12.07
N PHE A 33 13.27 12.97 -12.76
CA PHE A 33 14.68 12.70 -12.50
C PHE A 33 15.58 13.85 -12.91
N SER A 34 15.32 14.51 -14.04
CA SER A 34 16.05 15.70 -14.47
C SER A 34 15.89 16.85 -13.48
N LEU A 35 14.66 17.11 -13.01
CA LEU A 35 14.40 18.15 -12.00
C LEU A 35 15.09 17.83 -10.67
N ARG A 36 15.07 16.58 -10.26
CA ARG A 36 15.76 16.07 -9.04
C ARG A 36 17.27 16.28 -9.14
N GLU A 37 17.89 15.97 -10.26
CA GLU A 37 19.34 16.13 -10.46
C GLU A 37 19.73 17.62 -10.50
N THR A 38 18.95 18.44 -11.19
CA THR A 38 19.15 19.90 -11.23
C THR A 38 19.03 20.51 -9.84
N LEU A 39 18.04 20.09 -9.04
CA LEU A 39 17.87 20.53 -7.65
C LEU A 39 19.03 20.09 -6.75
N LYS A 40 19.57 18.86 -6.91
CA LYS A 40 20.77 18.40 -6.19
C LYS A 40 21.99 19.27 -6.50
N LEU A 41 22.19 19.63 -7.75
CA LEU A 41 23.30 20.50 -8.16
C LEU A 41 23.16 21.91 -7.57
N ILE A 42 21.95 22.48 -7.56
CA ILE A 42 21.67 23.80 -6.98
C ILE A 42 21.90 23.79 -5.45
N THR A 43 21.44 22.74 -4.76
CA THR A 43 21.60 22.65 -3.29
C THR A 43 23.06 22.41 -2.87
N SER A 44 23.85 21.68 -3.65
CA SER A 44 25.28 21.51 -3.37
C SER A 44 26.08 22.81 -3.54
N ALA A 45 25.65 23.70 -4.43
CA ALA A 45 26.29 25.01 -4.67
C ALA A 45 25.88 26.08 -3.64
N PHE A 46 24.69 25.98 -3.02
CA PHE A 46 24.14 27.02 -2.13
C PHE A 46 24.37 26.78 -0.63
N SER A 47 25.05 25.71 -0.24
CA SER A 47 25.18 25.19 1.14
C SER A 47 25.90 26.12 2.16
N LYS A 48 26.35 27.32 1.82
CA LYS A 48 27.20 28.12 2.73
C LYS A 48 26.68 29.48 3.20
N ARG A 49 25.50 29.97 2.80
CA ARG A 49 25.14 31.36 3.13
C ARG A 49 23.69 31.72 3.55
N PHE A 50 22.76 30.78 3.78
CA PHE A 50 21.38 31.15 4.12
C PHE A 50 20.82 30.35 5.29
N SER A 51 21.05 30.81 6.51
CA SER A 51 20.74 30.03 7.73
C SER A 51 19.36 30.24 8.38
N ALA A 52 18.48 31.08 7.89
CA ALA A 52 17.19 31.33 8.58
C ALA A 52 15.92 31.14 7.72
N LYS A 53 16.02 31.15 6.38
CA LYS A 53 14.93 30.75 5.47
C LYS A 53 15.17 29.38 4.85
N ALA A 54 16.31 28.77 5.11
CA ALA A 54 16.77 27.52 4.53
C ALA A 54 16.00 26.30 5.08
N GLY A 55 15.52 26.32 6.32
CA GLY A 55 14.84 25.17 6.93
C GLY A 55 13.61 24.72 6.15
N LYS A 56 12.75 25.62 5.75
CA LYS A 56 11.54 25.25 4.96
C LYS A 56 11.88 24.76 3.54
N ALA A 57 12.90 25.29 2.92
CA ALA A 57 13.35 24.85 1.59
C ALA A 57 14.09 23.51 1.68
N GLU A 58 14.85 23.27 2.75
CA GLU A 58 15.51 22.01 3.03
C GLU A 58 14.49 20.90 3.33
N ASP A 59 13.47 21.18 4.14
CA ASP A 59 12.39 20.25 4.44
C ASP A 59 11.58 19.90 3.18
N PHE A 60 11.30 20.88 2.33
CA PHE A 60 10.62 20.64 1.05
C PHE A 60 11.47 19.77 0.11
N LEU A 61 12.76 20.06 -0.02
CA LEU A 61 13.67 19.29 -0.87
C LEU A 61 13.88 17.88 -0.32
N ARG A 62 14.02 17.72 0.99
CA ARG A 62 14.09 16.44 1.67
C ARG A 62 12.83 15.62 1.41
N SER A 63 11.66 16.21 1.60
CA SER A 63 10.36 15.56 1.35
C SER A 63 10.16 15.16 -0.11
N ALA A 64 10.59 15.99 -1.05
CA ALA A 64 10.54 15.70 -2.48
C ALA A 64 11.42 14.50 -2.87
N VAL A 65 12.56 14.35 -2.20
CA VAL A 65 13.49 13.23 -2.44
C VAL A 65 13.01 11.94 -1.79
N THR A 66 12.36 12.03 -0.62
CA THR A 66 11.92 10.87 0.17
C THR A 66 10.48 10.43 -0.09
N GLY A 67 9.74 11.15 -0.95
CA GLY A 67 8.33 10.86 -1.23
C GLY A 67 7.34 11.34 -0.17
N GLY A 68 7.80 12.11 0.81
CA GLY A 68 6.98 12.64 1.91
C GLY A 68 6.28 13.97 1.63
N THR A 69 6.22 14.41 0.37
CA THR A 69 5.69 15.74 -0.02
C THR A 69 4.26 15.99 0.44
N LEU A 70 3.39 14.97 0.37
CA LEU A 70 2.01 15.06 0.83
C LEU A 70 1.95 15.35 2.34
N PHE A 71 2.66 14.58 3.14
CA PHE A 71 2.66 14.74 4.59
C PHE A 71 3.30 16.04 5.04
N SER A 72 4.36 16.47 4.35
CA SER A 72 4.99 17.76 4.63
C SER A 72 4.09 18.95 4.28
N SER A 73 3.29 18.85 3.22
CA SER A 73 2.30 19.88 2.88
C SER A 73 1.13 19.93 3.88
N LEU A 74 0.87 18.83 4.58
CA LEU A 74 -0.07 18.78 5.71
C LEU A 74 0.54 19.24 7.04
N GLY A 75 1.78 19.73 7.03
CA GLY A 75 2.46 20.26 8.20
C GLY A 75 3.17 19.24 9.08
N PHE A 76 3.36 18.01 8.60
CA PHE A 76 4.14 17.00 9.31
C PHE A 76 5.64 17.14 9.04
N TYR A 77 6.45 16.96 10.09
CA TYR A 77 7.84 16.59 9.91
C TYR A 77 7.91 15.12 9.50
N TYR A 78 8.29 14.86 8.25
CA TYR A 78 8.31 13.53 7.69
C TYR A 78 9.67 12.85 7.88
N ALA A 79 9.66 11.66 8.47
CA ALA A 79 10.82 10.77 8.62
C ALA A 79 10.52 9.41 7.96
N GLY A 80 11.28 9.06 6.94
CA GLY A 80 11.14 7.77 6.24
C GLY A 80 11.37 7.87 4.73
N PRO A 81 11.11 6.79 3.98
CA PRO A 81 10.69 5.46 4.48
C PRO A 81 11.81 4.71 5.21
N ILE A 82 11.47 3.98 6.27
CA ILE A 82 12.38 3.21 7.12
C ILE A 82 12.00 1.74 7.04
N ASP A 83 12.96 0.82 7.03
CA ASP A 83 12.66 -0.60 7.13
C ASP A 83 12.10 -0.93 8.52
N GLY A 84 10.81 -1.28 8.58
CA GLY A 84 10.11 -1.61 9.83
C GLY A 84 10.51 -2.97 10.42
N HIS A 85 11.25 -3.79 9.68
CA HIS A 85 11.80 -5.06 10.16
C HIS A 85 13.22 -4.93 10.70
N ASP A 86 13.91 -3.82 10.43
CA ASP A 86 15.21 -3.53 11.04
C ASP A 86 15.04 -2.71 12.32
N LEU A 87 15.05 -3.40 13.46
CA LEU A 87 14.93 -2.78 14.79
C LEU A 87 16.16 -1.95 15.17
N ASN A 88 17.33 -2.21 14.55
CA ASN A 88 18.53 -1.43 14.85
C ASN A 88 18.40 0.00 14.32
N ASP A 89 17.72 0.18 13.19
CA ASP A 89 17.43 1.49 12.63
C ASP A 89 16.16 2.10 13.23
N LEU A 90 15.11 1.30 13.40
CA LEU A 90 13.81 1.79 13.83
C LEU A 90 13.81 2.33 15.26
N ILE A 91 14.45 1.62 16.21
CA ILE A 91 14.43 2.01 17.63
C ILE A 91 15.11 3.36 17.88
N PRO A 92 16.32 3.64 17.33
CA PRO A 92 16.92 4.97 17.45
C PRO A 92 16.04 6.09 16.89
N ILE A 93 15.38 5.87 15.75
CA ILE A 93 14.50 6.87 15.12
C ILE A 93 13.29 7.17 16.01
N LEU A 94 12.65 6.12 16.57
CA LEU A 94 11.55 6.31 17.53
C LEU A 94 11.97 7.06 18.79
N LYS A 95 13.15 6.76 19.32
CA LYS A 95 13.72 7.49 20.47
C LYS A 95 13.99 8.96 20.12
N ASN A 96 14.60 9.21 18.98
CA ASN A 96 14.86 10.57 18.51
C ASN A 96 13.57 11.38 18.30
N ALA A 97 12.53 10.75 17.74
CA ALA A 97 11.23 11.40 17.57
C ALA A 97 10.56 11.71 18.92
N ARG A 98 10.65 10.78 19.91
CA ARG A 98 10.14 10.98 21.27
C ARG A 98 10.82 12.15 21.95
N ASP A 99 12.13 12.23 21.86
CA ASP A 99 12.97 13.20 22.55
C ASP A 99 13.14 14.52 21.78
N SER A 100 12.53 14.59 20.57
CA SER A 100 12.58 15.76 19.70
C SER A 100 11.88 16.97 20.34
N LYS A 101 12.51 18.14 20.22
CA LYS A 101 11.93 19.44 20.57
C LYS A 101 11.12 20.07 19.43
N HIS A 102 10.81 19.29 18.40
CA HIS A 102 10.02 19.77 17.26
C HIS A 102 8.59 20.12 17.71
N GLU A 103 8.14 21.35 17.45
CA GLU A 103 6.83 21.82 17.90
C GLU A 103 5.65 21.27 17.08
N GLY A 104 5.91 20.77 15.87
CA GLY A 104 4.90 20.22 14.96
C GLY A 104 4.66 18.71 15.12
N PRO A 105 3.69 18.16 14.41
CA PRO A 105 3.48 16.71 14.33
C PRO A 105 4.61 16.04 13.55
N ILE A 106 5.01 14.84 14.00
CA ILE A 106 6.03 14.01 13.36
C ILE A 106 5.34 12.80 12.72
N MET A 107 5.60 12.56 11.43
CA MET A 107 5.18 11.37 10.71
C MET A 107 6.37 10.45 10.52
N ILE A 108 6.30 9.23 11.07
CA ILE A 108 7.30 8.19 10.86
C ILE A 108 6.71 7.18 9.89
N HIS A 109 7.27 7.13 8.68
CA HIS A 109 6.85 6.20 7.64
C HIS A 109 7.73 4.95 7.69
N ILE A 110 7.15 3.83 8.10
CA ILE A 110 7.85 2.54 8.14
C ILE A 110 7.33 1.65 7.01
N LYS A 111 8.25 1.02 6.29
CA LYS A 111 7.93 -0.02 5.31
C LYS A 111 8.05 -1.38 5.93
N THR A 112 6.99 -2.19 5.79
CA THR A 112 6.97 -3.57 6.27
C THR A 112 6.50 -4.50 5.16
N GLN A 113 6.74 -5.78 5.35
CA GLN A 113 6.21 -6.84 4.50
C GLN A 113 5.22 -7.66 5.31
N LYS A 114 3.99 -7.74 4.82
CA LYS A 114 2.96 -8.55 5.47
C LYS A 114 3.34 -10.02 5.47
N GLY A 115 3.14 -10.71 6.60
CA GLY A 115 3.51 -12.12 6.75
C GLY A 115 5.00 -12.40 6.94
N LYS A 116 5.84 -11.37 7.01
CA LYS A 116 7.29 -11.49 7.22
C LYS A 116 7.62 -12.33 8.45
N GLY A 117 8.55 -13.28 8.28
CA GLY A 117 8.99 -14.19 9.33
C GLY A 117 8.21 -15.51 9.39
N TYR A 118 7.11 -15.66 8.60
CA TYR A 118 6.37 -16.91 8.48
C TYR A 118 6.33 -17.35 7.01
N SER A 119 7.12 -18.38 6.68
CA SER A 119 7.38 -18.79 5.29
C SER A 119 6.13 -19.15 4.48
N TYR A 120 5.10 -19.69 5.13
CA TYR A 120 3.84 -20.02 4.46
C TYR A 120 3.03 -18.77 4.12
N ALA A 121 3.05 -17.75 5.00
CA ALA A 121 2.41 -16.47 4.71
C ALA A 121 3.16 -15.69 3.61
N GLU A 122 4.50 -15.70 3.64
CA GLU A 122 5.31 -15.03 2.62
C GLU A 122 5.09 -15.59 1.21
N LYS A 123 4.79 -16.91 1.11
CA LYS A 123 4.51 -17.60 -0.16
C LYS A 123 3.06 -17.51 -0.60
N ALA A 124 2.14 -17.20 0.31
CA ALA A 124 0.72 -17.11 0.01
C ALA A 124 0.39 -15.83 -0.77
N THR A 125 -0.54 -15.90 -1.70
CA THR A 125 -0.93 -14.77 -2.56
C THR A 125 -1.54 -13.62 -1.77
N ASP A 126 -2.24 -13.94 -0.68
CA ASP A 126 -2.89 -13.01 0.24
C ASP A 126 -2.04 -12.68 1.47
N ASN A 127 -0.83 -13.24 1.56
CA ASN A 127 0.08 -13.12 2.71
C ASN A 127 -0.63 -13.33 4.06
N TYR A 128 -1.59 -14.26 4.08
CA TYR A 128 -2.46 -14.57 5.21
C TYR A 128 -3.25 -13.33 5.73
N HIS A 129 -3.70 -12.48 4.82
CA HIS A 129 -4.58 -11.37 5.17
C HIS A 129 -5.98 -11.89 5.54
N GLY A 130 -6.35 -11.80 6.82
CA GLY A 130 -7.66 -12.27 7.28
C GLY A 130 -7.81 -13.80 7.23
N VAL A 131 -6.74 -14.53 7.52
CA VAL A 131 -6.68 -16.00 7.50
C VAL A 131 -7.59 -16.62 8.56
N SER A 132 -8.21 -17.78 8.22
CA SER A 132 -8.92 -18.65 9.17
C SER A 132 -7.94 -19.36 10.11
N LYS A 133 -8.44 -20.18 11.05
CA LYS A 133 -7.58 -21.05 11.86
C LYS A 133 -6.72 -21.93 10.95
N PHE A 134 -5.45 -22.05 11.26
CA PHE A 134 -4.50 -22.85 10.49
C PHE A 134 -3.52 -23.59 11.41
N ASN A 135 -2.92 -24.63 10.89
CA ASN A 135 -1.82 -25.34 11.54
C ASN A 135 -0.52 -24.56 11.33
N VAL A 136 0.14 -24.15 12.42
CA VAL A 136 1.34 -23.33 12.37
C VAL A 136 2.53 -24.06 11.75
N GLU A 137 2.61 -25.39 11.93
CA GLU A 137 3.73 -26.19 11.40
C GLU A 137 3.62 -26.44 9.90
N THR A 138 2.39 -26.66 9.40
CA THR A 138 2.15 -27.00 7.99
C THR A 138 1.66 -25.83 7.14
N GLY A 139 1.18 -24.75 7.77
CA GLY A 139 0.53 -23.63 7.09
C GLY A 139 -0.87 -23.93 6.56
N GLU A 140 -1.39 -25.15 6.77
CA GLU A 140 -2.70 -25.56 6.25
C GLU A 140 -3.84 -24.86 6.97
N GLN A 141 -4.69 -24.20 6.21
CA GLN A 141 -5.88 -23.52 6.74
C GLN A 141 -7.00 -24.52 6.99
N ILE A 142 -7.56 -24.49 8.20
CA ILE A 142 -8.69 -25.33 8.60
C ILE A 142 -9.96 -24.68 8.03
N LYS A 143 -10.48 -25.27 6.96
CA LYS A 143 -11.76 -24.85 6.40
C LYS A 143 -12.90 -25.41 7.24
N SER A 144 -13.84 -24.57 7.65
CA SER A 144 -15.08 -25.04 8.26
C SER A 144 -15.87 -25.87 7.24
N ILE A 145 -16.18 -27.11 7.58
CA ILE A 145 -17.04 -27.95 6.77
C ILE A 145 -18.48 -27.51 7.06
N SER A 146 -19.15 -26.94 6.07
CA SER A 146 -20.57 -26.66 6.12
C SER A 146 -21.31 -27.53 5.11
N ASN A 147 -22.37 -28.20 5.53
CA ASN A 147 -23.24 -28.98 4.65
C ASN A 147 -24.15 -28.09 3.79
N LEU A 148 -24.21 -26.80 4.10
CA LEU A 148 -25.01 -25.82 3.35
C LEU A 148 -24.09 -24.95 2.48
N PRO A 149 -24.50 -24.66 1.26
CA PRO A 149 -23.75 -23.76 0.40
C PRO A 149 -23.77 -22.33 0.99
N ALA A 150 -22.61 -21.65 0.98
CA ALA A 150 -22.55 -20.24 1.35
C ALA A 150 -23.41 -19.39 0.40
N TYR A 151 -24.04 -18.34 0.91
CA TYR A 151 -24.81 -17.39 0.11
C TYR A 151 -24.03 -16.85 -1.10
N THR A 152 -22.76 -16.51 -0.90
CA THR A 152 -21.82 -16.11 -1.96
C THR A 152 -21.78 -17.10 -3.11
N LYS A 153 -21.71 -18.41 -2.82
CA LYS A 153 -21.66 -19.44 -3.84
C LYS A 153 -22.99 -19.60 -4.58
N VAL A 154 -24.11 -19.50 -3.87
CA VAL A 154 -25.46 -19.51 -4.47
C VAL A 154 -25.64 -18.33 -5.40
N PHE A 155 -25.26 -17.13 -4.93
CA PHE A 155 -25.32 -15.89 -5.73
C PHE A 155 -24.47 -16.01 -6.98
N ALA A 156 -23.18 -16.37 -6.84
CA ALA A 156 -22.26 -16.46 -7.96
C ALA A 156 -22.74 -17.45 -9.04
N ASN A 157 -23.17 -18.65 -8.63
CA ASN A 157 -23.67 -19.66 -9.58
C ASN A 157 -24.96 -19.21 -10.29
N THR A 158 -25.82 -18.47 -9.59
CA THR A 158 -27.04 -17.91 -10.16
C THR A 158 -26.69 -16.81 -11.16
N LEU A 159 -25.75 -15.92 -10.80
CA LEU A 159 -25.28 -14.87 -11.71
C LEU A 159 -24.66 -15.44 -12.98
N VAL A 160 -23.85 -16.50 -12.87
CA VAL A 160 -23.28 -17.20 -14.02
C VAL A 160 -24.38 -17.74 -14.94
N LYS A 161 -25.41 -18.41 -14.38
CA LYS A 161 -26.55 -18.94 -15.17
C LYS A 161 -27.31 -17.85 -15.93
N HIS A 162 -27.48 -16.67 -15.32
CA HIS A 162 -28.12 -15.54 -15.98
C HIS A 162 -27.22 -14.94 -17.05
N ALA A 163 -25.93 -14.79 -16.78
CA ALA A 163 -24.95 -14.23 -17.72
C ALA A 163 -24.67 -15.13 -18.94
N GLN A 164 -24.95 -16.43 -18.84
CA GLN A 164 -24.95 -17.33 -19.99
C GLN A 164 -26.07 -17.00 -20.99
N LYS A 165 -27.20 -16.52 -20.48
CA LYS A 165 -28.39 -16.17 -21.29
C LYS A 165 -28.36 -14.70 -21.76
N ASP A 166 -27.69 -13.82 -21.00
CA ASP A 166 -27.63 -12.40 -21.30
C ASP A 166 -26.17 -11.91 -21.28
N SER A 167 -25.68 -11.57 -22.47
CA SER A 167 -24.30 -11.08 -22.64
C SER A 167 -24.05 -9.67 -22.07
N LYS A 168 -25.09 -8.94 -21.71
CA LYS A 168 -25.00 -7.59 -21.13
C LYS A 168 -24.66 -7.60 -19.64
N ILE A 169 -24.82 -8.76 -18.98
CA ILE A 169 -24.48 -8.89 -17.56
C ILE A 169 -22.96 -8.85 -17.37
N VAL A 170 -22.51 -7.93 -16.55
CA VAL A 170 -21.10 -7.77 -16.13
C VAL A 170 -20.99 -7.85 -14.61
N GLY A 171 -19.83 -8.30 -14.10
CA GLY A 171 -19.52 -8.33 -12.69
C GLY A 171 -18.49 -7.28 -12.34
N ILE A 172 -18.75 -6.49 -11.31
CA ILE A 172 -17.81 -5.47 -10.79
C ILE A 172 -17.60 -5.74 -9.30
N THR A 173 -16.36 -5.76 -8.85
CA THR A 173 -15.98 -5.90 -7.45
C THR A 173 -14.86 -4.92 -7.08
N ALA A 174 -14.78 -4.58 -5.82
CA ALA A 174 -13.76 -3.70 -5.27
C ALA A 174 -12.80 -4.51 -4.39
N ALA A 175 -11.78 -5.12 -4.99
CA ALA A 175 -10.70 -5.90 -4.36
C ALA A 175 -11.14 -7.14 -3.56
N MET A 176 -12.39 -7.58 -3.69
CA MET A 176 -12.92 -8.73 -2.93
C MET A 176 -13.60 -9.79 -3.82
N PRO A 177 -12.96 -10.29 -4.88
CA PRO A 177 -13.59 -11.24 -5.80
C PRO A 177 -14.02 -12.53 -5.09
N GLY A 178 -13.20 -13.11 -4.22
CA GLY A 178 -13.54 -14.34 -3.49
C GLY A 178 -14.65 -14.15 -2.46
N GLY A 179 -14.68 -13.01 -1.76
CA GLY A 179 -15.70 -12.68 -0.76
C GLY A 179 -17.08 -12.41 -1.36
N THR A 180 -17.15 -11.98 -2.60
CA THR A 180 -18.37 -11.65 -3.34
C THR A 180 -18.80 -12.75 -4.32
N GLY A 181 -17.95 -13.76 -4.57
CA GLY A 181 -18.18 -14.81 -5.59
C GLY A 181 -17.87 -14.35 -7.01
N MET A 182 -17.29 -13.16 -7.19
CA MET A 182 -16.87 -12.65 -8.49
C MET A 182 -15.69 -13.42 -9.09
N ASP A 183 -14.93 -14.15 -8.28
CA ASP A 183 -13.89 -15.09 -8.74
C ASP A 183 -14.49 -16.23 -9.55
N ILE A 184 -15.68 -16.74 -9.17
CA ILE A 184 -16.44 -17.77 -9.92
C ILE A 184 -16.94 -17.17 -11.24
N PHE A 185 -17.53 -15.98 -11.17
CA PHE A 185 -18.00 -15.27 -12.37
C PHE A 185 -16.85 -14.95 -13.33
N GLY A 186 -15.72 -14.50 -12.82
CA GLY A 186 -14.54 -14.13 -13.60
C GLY A 186 -13.86 -15.31 -14.30
N LYS A 187 -13.95 -16.53 -13.74
CA LYS A 187 -13.46 -17.74 -14.37
C LYS A 187 -14.26 -18.08 -15.63
N GLU A 188 -15.59 -17.91 -15.58
CA GLU A 188 -16.48 -18.18 -16.71
C GLU A 188 -16.48 -17.03 -17.75
N PHE A 189 -16.41 -15.79 -17.26
CA PHE A 189 -16.52 -14.60 -18.09
C PHE A 189 -15.39 -13.59 -17.84
N PRO A 190 -14.12 -13.92 -18.15
CA PRO A 190 -12.96 -13.08 -17.79
C PRO A 190 -13.00 -11.69 -18.44
N LYS A 191 -13.68 -11.51 -19.57
CA LYS A 191 -13.85 -10.21 -20.25
C LYS A 191 -15.01 -9.38 -19.71
N ARG A 192 -15.82 -9.93 -18.81
CA ARG A 192 -17.01 -9.27 -18.22
C ARG A 192 -16.90 -9.12 -16.72
N MET A 193 -15.78 -9.49 -16.12
CA MET A 193 -15.47 -9.29 -14.70
C MET A 193 -14.42 -8.20 -14.54
N PHE A 194 -14.71 -7.23 -13.69
CA PHE A 194 -13.86 -6.08 -13.46
C PHE A 194 -13.59 -5.96 -11.94
N ASP A 195 -12.32 -6.02 -11.57
CA ASP A 195 -11.89 -5.65 -10.23
C ASP A 195 -11.35 -4.21 -10.29
N VAL A 196 -12.05 -3.29 -9.65
CA VAL A 196 -11.70 -1.87 -9.66
C VAL A 196 -10.81 -1.47 -8.50
N GLY A 197 -10.43 -2.40 -7.64
CA GLY A 197 -9.69 -2.11 -6.42
C GLY A 197 -10.53 -1.35 -5.39
N ILE A 198 -9.92 -1.03 -4.24
CA ILE A 198 -10.53 -0.15 -3.25
C ILE A 198 -10.15 1.27 -3.61
N ALA A 199 -11.16 2.10 -3.85
CA ALA A 199 -11.02 3.53 -4.11
C ALA A 199 -11.46 4.30 -2.86
N GLU A 200 -10.59 4.33 -1.85
CA GLU A 200 -10.76 5.15 -0.65
C GLU A 200 -10.26 6.57 -0.85
#